data_d389fff477e5f0e512248aef1bad0814
#
_entry.id   d389fff477e5f0e512248aef1bad0814
#
_cell.length_a   1.000
_cell.length_b   1.000
_cell.length_c   1.000
_cell.angle_alpha   90.00
_cell.angle_beta   90.00
_cell.angle_gamma   90.00
#
_symmetry.space_group_name_H-M   'P 1'
#
loop_
_entity.id
_entity.type
_entity.pdbx_description
1 polymer ?
#
loop_
_entity_poly.entity_id
_entity_poly.type
_entity_poly.pdbx_seq_one_letter_code
_entity_poly.pdbx_strand_id
1 'polypeptide(L)'
;MPSEAVLGQELLDERRTETRRYKLRFPTREALEASLAIEAVGGAVAVALPERRVISLDVPAAQVSFMAESFEAARQHYGAEIVEDYRYSLEQLDFYNPLAFAPEGEAQQSLDDVIEAIGAPQAWSHSRGEGVVIAIVDTGIDGLRPEFPHYKRHPRSWAANGEDPWTDWQGHGSMCAAIAAGTRSQGGEFDGVAPDAMIMSCRTHFYDTELAAIYDELTSLAREGATVIASNSFGVQSGSPPPVPADSDFIPALDDAIAAGVIVCFSAGNYHHLAGGTPDGHEPNSIWLHKGRSDLLTVGAAKPDGSMWYYSSRGPGQFPGQPLTSPKPDLVGITPPFGRVVYGSNVSVLKDGWGTSGCCPQAAGLIALLQSKRHAEDEPPLSRDQLFDVIRKSSVSLGHHGHSQGAGRLDCEAAVNRI
;
A
#
# COMPACT_ATOMS: atom_id res chain seq x y z
N MET A 1 -8.98 -28.94 16.13
CA MET A 1 -7.76 -28.29 16.63
C MET A 1 -7.49 -27.14 15.67
N PRO A 2 -7.22 -25.92 16.15
CA PRO A 2 -6.84 -24.84 15.25
C PRO A 2 -5.56 -25.21 14.50
N SER A 3 -5.45 -24.81 13.24
CA SER A 3 -4.26 -25.04 12.42
C SER A 3 -3.04 -24.32 13.00
N GLU A 4 -1.83 -24.83 12.77
CA GLU A 4 -0.59 -24.18 13.23
C GLU A 4 -0.47 -22.72 12.78
N ALA A 5 -1.09 -22.34 11.65
CA ALA A 5 -1.16 -20.98 11.16
C ALA A 5 -2.00 -20.07 12.08
N VAL A 6 -3.11 -20.55 12.62
CA VAL A 6 -3.96 -19.79 13.56
C VAL A 6 -3.24 -19.60 14.89
N LEU A 7 -2.56 -20.64 15.39
CA LEU A 7 -1.73 -20.53 16.58
C LEU A 7 -0.52 -19.61 16.40
N GLY A 8 0.07 -19.60 15.19
CA GLY A 8 1.14 -18.66 14.85
C GLY A 8 0.67 -17.21 14.83
N GLN A 9 -0.55 -16.95 14.36
CA GLN A 9 -1.17 -15.63 14.31
C GLN A 9 -1.57 -15.11 15.69
N GLU A 10 -2.16 -15.97 16.53
CA GLU A 10 -2.44 -15.64 17.93
C GLU A 10 -1.17 -15.31 18.72
N LEU A 11 -0.09 -16.09 18.55
CA LEU A 11 1.21 -15.82 19.17
C LEU A 11 1.88 -14.53 18.66
N LEU A 12 1.68 -14.16 17.39
CA LEU A 12 2.19 -12.92 16.83
C LEU A 12 1.35 -11.72 17.31
N ASP A 13 0.03 -11.88 17.43
CA ASP A 13 -0.85 -10.85 17.98
C ASP A 13 -0.63 -10.66 19.49
N GLU A 14 -0.38 -11.72 20.26
CA GLU A 14 0.02 -11.61 21.67
C GLU A 14 1.35 -10.86 21.84
N ARG A 15 2.37 -11.16 21.03
CA ARG A 15 3.64 -10.40 21.04
C ARG A 15 3.46 -8.94 20.67
N ARG A 16 2.52 -8.62 19.78
CA ARG A 16 2.19 -7.23 19.36
C ARG A 16 1.49 -6.44 20.46
N THR A 17 0.67 -7.09 21.30
CA THR A 17 0.04 -6.44 22.45
C THR A 17 1.05 -6.14 23.58
N GLU A 18 2.21 -6.78 23.56
CA GLU A 18 3.26 -6.63 24.56
C GLU A 18 4.30 -5.54 24.23
N THR A 19 4.29 -4.96 23.02
CA THR A 19 5.24 -3.93 22.64
C THR A 19 4.50 -2.65 22.23
N ARG A 20 4.90 -1.52 22.82
CA ARG A 20 4.43 -0.19 22.44
C ARG A 20 5.54 0.55 21.70
N ARG A 21 5.19 1.29 20.68
CA ARG A 21 6.13 2.14 19.97
C ARG A 21 5.93 3.57 20.39
N TYR A 22 7.02 4.23 20.76
CA TYR A 22 7.07 5.64 21.14
C TYR A 22 7.92 6.42 20.16
N LYS A 23 7.45 7.61 19.80
CA LYS A 23 8.15 8.56 18.96
C LYS A 23 8.73 9.67 19.82
N LEU A 24 10.04 9.94 19.64
CA LEU A 24 10.77 11.02 20.29
C LEU A 24 11.15 12.05 19.23
N ARG A 25 10.64 13.26 19.38
CA ARG A 25 10.94 14.40 18.50
C ARG A 25 11.89 15.35 19.21
N PHE A 26 13.00 15.68 18.55
CA PHE A 26 14.06 16.53 19.10
C PHE A 26 14.01 17.94 18.51
N PRO A 27 14.43 18.98 19.28
CA PRO A 27 14.48 20.35 18.79
C PRO A 27 15.55 20.53 17.69
N THR A 28 16.66 19.79 17.77
CA THR A 28 17.74 19.84 16.80
C THR A 28 18.24 18.44 16.42
N ARG A 29 18.96 18.35 15.30
CA ARG A 29 19.59 17.11 14.85
C ARG A 29 20.72 16.67 15.80
N GLU A 30 21.51 17.64 16.32
CA GLU A 30 22.57 17.36 17.27
C GLU A 30 22.03 16.77 18.58
N ALA A 31 20.86 17.24 19.06
CA ALA A 31 20.19 16.67 20.22
C ALA A 31 19.76 15.21 19.97
N LEU A 32 19.26 14.91 18.75
CA LEU A 32 18.93 13.54 18.36
C LEU A 32 20.19 12.67 18.31
N GLU A 33 21.25 13.11 17.63
CA GLU A 33 22.51 12.35 17.49
C GLU A 33 23.16 12.10 18.85
N ALA A 34 23.12 13.08 19.76
CA ALA A 34 23.63 12.92 21.13
C ALA A 34 22.78 11.92 21.95
N SER A 35 21.48 11.86 21.72
CA SER A 35 20.59 10.91 22.40
C SER A 35 20.82 9.46 21.96
N LEU A 36 21.17 9.24 20.68
CA LEU A 36 21.49 7.92 20.14
C LEU A 36 22.76 7.32 20.75
N ALA A 37 23.68 8.16 21.28
CA ALA A 37 24.87 7.71 21.98
C ALA A 37 24.59 7.12 23.37
N ILE A 38 23.37 7.26 23.89
CA ILE A 38 22.96 6.67 25.17
C ILE A 38 22.52 5.23 24.92
N GLU A 39 23.23 4.27 25.51
CA GLU A 39 23.03 2.82 25.33
C GLU A 39 21.58 2.38 25.59
N ALA A 40 20.90 2.98 26.57
CA ALA A 40 19.50 2.67 26.90
C ALA A 40 18.50 3.12 25.82
N VAL A 41 18.83 4.13 25.03
CA VAL A 41 18.00 4.64 23.92
C VAL A 41 18.38 3.92 22.62
N GLY A 42 19.69 3.77 22.34
CA GLY A 42 20.20 3.20 21.10
C GLY A 42 19.80 1.73 20.85
N GLY A 43 19.66 0.93 21.93
CA GLY A 43 19.32 -0.49 21.82
C GLY A 43 17.85 -0.79 21.47
N ALA A 44 16.97 0.19 21.54
CA ALA A 44 15.53 0.03 21.30
C ALA A 44 15.04 0.80 20.04
N VAL A 45 15.96 1.42 19.30
CA VAL A 45 15.58 2.23 18.11
C VAL A 45 15.03 1.34 17.00
N ALA A 46 13.76 1.55 16.67
CA ALA A 46 13.08 0.89 15.57
C ALA A 46 13.30 1.63 14.24
N VAL A 47 13.19 2.96 14.27
CA VAL A 47 13.39 3.85 13.11
C VAL A 47 14.10 5.12 13.57
N ALA A 48 15.04 5.61 12.77
CA ALA A 48 15.67 6.92 12.96
C ALA A 48 15.47 7.78 11.72
N LEU A 49 14.96 8.99 11.90
CA LEU A 49 14.69 10.00 10.88
C LEU A 49 15.46 11.28 11.22
N PRO A 50 16.79 11.35 11.02
CA PRO A 50 17.61 12.49 11.45
C PRO A 50 17.17 13.81 10.83
N GLU A 51 16.77 13.82 9.56
CA GLU A 51 16.31 15.05 8.88
C GLU A 51 14.97 15.55 9.42
N ARG A 52 14.13 14.66 9.95
CA ARG A 52 12.88 14.99 10.63
C ARG A 52 13.08 15.19 12.15
N ARG A 53 14.28 14.94 12.66
CA ARG A 53 14.66 15.00 14.09
C ARG A 53 13.81 14.09 14.96
N VAL A 54 13.51 12.89 14.45
CA VAL A 54 12.64 11.90 15.11
C VAL A 54 13.35 10.56 15.19
N ILE A 55 13.19 9.90 16.33
CA ILE A 55 13.44 8.45 16.46
C ILE A 55 12.17 7.77 16.99
N SER A 56 11.97 6.52 16.64
CA SER A 56 10.97 5.67 17.29
C SER A 56 11.61 4.50 18.00
N LEU A 57 11.04 4.15 19.16
CA LEU A 57 11.53 3.12 20.04
C LEU A 57 10.47 2.05 20.25
N ASP A 58 10.86 0.78 20.10
CA ASP A 58 10.03 -0.35 20.51
C ASP A 58 10.26 -0.64 22.00
N VAL A 59 9.21 -0.47 22.81
CA VAL A 59 9.26 -0.65 24.25
C VAL A 59 8.32 -1.78 24.66
N PRO A 60 8.84 -2.92 25.19
CA PRO A 60 7.99 -3.95 25.76
C PRO A 60 7.05 -3.37 26.81
N ALA A 61 5.77 -3.75 26.80
CA ALA A 61 4.75 -3.19 27.70
C ALA A 61 5.15 -3.32 29.20
N ALA A 62 5.81 -4.43 29.54
CA ALA A 62 6.34 -4.65 30.88
C ALA A 62 7.48 -3.68 31.29
N GLN A 63 8.11 -3.01 30.31
CA GLN A 63 9.24 -2.10 30.53
C GLN A 63 8.86 -0.61 30.41
N VAL A 64 7.63 -0.29 30.05
CA VAL A 64 7.19 1.11 29.89
C VAL A 64 7.42 1.96 31.13
N SER A 65 7.14 1.40 32.33
CA SER A 65 7.41 2.10 33.58
C SER A 65 8.91 2.25 33.88
N PHE A 66 9.75 1.34 33.41
CA PHE A 66 11.21 1.39 33.54
C PHE A 66 11.82 2.45 32.62
N MET A 67 11.22 2.62 31.42
CA MET A 67 11.63 3.65 30.46
C MET A 67 11.22 5.05 30.85
N ALA A 68 10.36 5.22 31.87
CA ALA A 68 9.90 6.54 32.30
C ALA A 68 11.06 7.46 32.72
N GLU A 69 12.09 6.94 33.38
CA GLU A 69 13.28 7.70 33.76
C GLU A 69 14.11 8.09 32.53
N SER A 70 14.26 7.18 31.55
CA SER A 70 14.95 7.47 30.29
C SER A 70 14.20 8.49 29.44
N PHE A 71 12.87 8.43 29.41
CA PHE A 71 12.03 9.42 28.74
C PHE A 71 12.11 10.79 29.41
N GLU A 72 12.12 10.83 30.74
CA GLU A 72 12.29 12.08 31.47
C GLU A 72 13.69 12.66 31.27
N ALA A 73 14.73 11.85 31.26
CA ALA A 73 16.08 12.27 30.91
C ALA A 73 16.14 12.83 29.47
N ALA A 74 15.49 12.18 28.52
CA ALA A 74 15.42 12.69 27.13
C ALA A 74 14.73 14.05 27.02
N ARG A 75 13.65 14.27 27.80
CA ARG A 75 13.00 15.59 27.89
C ARG A 75 13.91 16.65 28.53
N GLN A 76 14.51 16.32 29.62
CA GLN A 76 15.31 17.32 30.43
C GLN A 76 16.66 17.66 29.78
N HIS A 77 17.36 16.66 29.20
CA HIS A 77 18.70 16.86 28.67
C HIS A 77 18.73 17.20 27.20
N TYR A 78 17.75 16.73 26.43
CA TYR A 78 17.70 16.89 24.96
C TYR A 78 16.48 17.65 24.47
N GLY A 79 15.56 18.03 25.35
CA GLY A 79 14.33 18.74 24.98
C GLY A 79 13.37 17.90 24.13
N ALA A 80 13.43 16.57 24.24
CA ALA A 80 12.62 15.69 23.45
C ALA A 80 11.14 15.78 23.82
N GLU A 81 10.28 15.86 22.83
CA GLU A 81 8.84 15.59 22.95
C GLU A 81 8.60 14.10 22.72
N ILE A 82 7.80 13.46 23.56
CA ILE A 82 7.59 12.01 23.53
C ILE A 82 6.10 11.72 23.44
N VAL A 83 5.72 11.03 22.39
CA VAL A 83 4.34 10.59 22.13
C VAL A 83 4.30 9.12 21.72
N GLU A 84 3.16 8.47 21.84
CA GLU A 84 2.97 7.14 21.26
C GLU A 84 2.91 7.27 19.74
N ASP A 85 3.64 6.38 19.03
CA ASP A 85 3.69 6.42 17.56
C ASP A 85 2.36 5.94 16.97
N TYR A 86 1.77 6.76 16.11
CA TYR A 86 0.50 6.42 15.49
C TYR A 86 0.65 5.20 14.57
N ARG A 87 -0.34 4.32 14.59
CA ARG A 87 -0.35 3.13 13.76
C ARG A 87 -1.57 3.08 12.86
N TYR A 88 -1.32 2.97 11.58
CA TYR A 88 -2.35 2.63 10.58
C TYR A 88 -2.64 1.12 10.64
N SER A 89 -3.68 0.68 9.98
CA SER A 89 -4.07 -0.72 9.91
C SER A 89 -3.98 -1.25 8.49
N LEU A 90 -3.63 -2.51 8.37
CA LEU A 90 -3.79 -3.24 7.12
C LEU A 90 -5.29 -3.23 6.73
N GLU A 91 -5.61 -3.01 5.46
CA GLU A 91 -6.98 -3.08 4.96
C GLU A 91 -7.41 -4.53 4.74
N GLN A 92 -7.44 -5.30 5.83
CA GLN A 92 -8.01 -6.63 5.78
C GLN A 92 -9.53 -6.55 5.60
N LEU A 93 -10.04 -7.42 4.73
CA LEU A 93 -11.37 -7.95 4.91
C LEU A 93 -11.32 -8.86 6.14
N ASP A 94 -12.31 -8.80 7.01
CA ASP A 94 -12.41 -9.65 8.22
C ASP A 94 -12.32 -11.17 7.90
N PHE A 95 -12.14 -11.52 6.63
CA PHE A 95 -12.28 -12.85 6.04
C PHE A 95 -11.14 -13.25 5.09
N TYR A 96 -9.94 -12.68 5.17
CA TYR A 96 -8.81 -13.29 4.45
C TYR A 96 -8.54 -14.68 5.01
N ASN A 97 -9.44 -15.59 4.67
CA ASN A 97 -9.27 -17.01 4.94
C ASN A 97 -8.84 -17.67 3.64
N PRO A 98 -7.55 -17.93 3.45
CA PRO A 98 -7.06 -18.58 2.25
C PRO A 98 -7.59 -20.01 2.20
N LEU A 99 -8.30 -20.31 1.12
CA LEU A 99 -8.81 -21.64 0.81
C LEU A 99 -7.88 -22.32 -0.21
N ALA A 100 -7.78 -23.62 -0.15
CA ALA A 100 -7.08 -24.36 -1.19
C ALA A 100 -7.86 -24.33 -2.53
N PHE A 101 -9.19 -24.37 -2.46
CA PHE A 101 -10.10 -24.35 -3.61
C PHE A 101 -11.38 -23.58 -3.29
N ALA A 102 -12.05 -23.05 -4.32
CA ALA A 102 -13.40 -22.54 -4.17
C ALA A 102 -14.37 -23.65 -3.69
N PRO A 103 -15.43 -23.32 -2.93
CA PRO A 103 -16.46 -24.28 -2.59
C PRO A 103 -17.11 -24.93 -3.82
N GLU A 104 -17.63 -26.14 -3.67
CA GLU A 104 -18.30 -26.86 -4.75
C GLU A 104 -19.48 -26.03 -5.30
N GLY A 105 -19.51 -25.86 -6.64
CA GLY A 105 -20.53 -25.07 -7.33
C GLY A 105 -20.21 -23.58 -7.48
N GLU A 106 -19.14 -23.08 -6.86
CA GLU A 106 -18.70 -21.70 -7.00
C GLU A 106 -17.62 -21.57 -8.10
N ALA A 107 -17.76 -20.54 -8.94
CA ALA A 107 -16.78 -20.26 -9.99
C ALA A 107 -15.55 -19.60 -9.39
N GLN A 108 -14.38 -20.24 -9.56
CA GLN A 108 -13.09 -19.66 -9.24
C GLN A 108 -12.53 -18.89 -10.45
N GLN A 109 -12.01 -17.70 -10.22
CA GLN A 109 -11.26 -16.93 -11.21
C GLN A 109 -9.84 -16.68 -10.67
N SER A 110 -8.86 -16.76 -11.57
CA SER A 110 -7.46 -16.52 -11.25
C SER A 110 -7.05 -15.08 -11.48
N LEU A 111 -5.83 -14.75 -11.07
CA LEU A 111 -5.22 -13.47 -11.41
C LEU A 111 -5.14 -13.27 -12.92
N ASP A 112 -4.92 -14.35 -13.71
CA ASP A 112 -4.91 -14.27 -15.18
C ASP A 112 -6.24 -13.79 -15.74
N ASP A 113 -7.36 -14.31 -15.21
CA ASP A 113 -8.69 -13.89 -15.66
C ASP A 113 -8.93 -12.40 -15.41
N VAL A 114 -8.41 -11.89 -14.28
CA VAL A 114 -8.52 -10.46 -13.92
C VAL A 114 -7.64 -9.61 -14.83
N ILE A 115 -6.39 -10.03 -15.05
CA ILE A 115 -5.43 -9.30 -15.90
C ILE A 115 -5.91 -9.25 -17.35
N GLU A 116 -6.47 -10.33 -17.86
CA GLU A 116 -7.12 -10.37 -19.19
C GLU A 116 -8.32 -9.42 -19.25
N ALA A 117 -9.18 -9.43 -18.22
CA ALA A 117 -10.38 -8.59 -18.17
C ALA A 117 -10.09 -7.08 -18.13
N ILE A 118 -8.91 -6.68 -17.66
CA ILE A 118 -8.45 -5.28 -17.66
C ILE A 118 -7.56 -4.93 -18.84
N GLY A 119 -7.36 -5.83 -19.81
CA GLY A 119 -6.60 -5.57 -21.02
C GLY A 119 -5.09 -5.45 -20.85
N ALA A 120 -4.50 -6.03 -19.78
CA ALA A 120 -3.07 -5.92 -19.55
C ALA A 120 -2.25 -6.73 -20.59
N PRO A 121 -2.61 -7.99 -20.99
CA PRO A 121 -1.89 -8.71 -22.04
C PRO A 121 -1.87 -7.99 -23.38
N GLN A 122 -2.93 -7.28 -23.74
CA GLN A 122 -2.99 -6.46 -24.95
C GLN A 122 -2.03 -5.26 -24.87
N ALA A 123 -1.92 -4.64 -23.69
CA ALA A 123 -1.00 -3.55 -23.46
C ALA A 123 0.49 -3.99 -23.53
N TRP A 124 0.81 -5.27 -23.26
CA TRP A 124 2.19 -5.77 -23.26
C TRP A 124 2.86 -5.74 -24.63
N SER A 125 2.11 -5.60 -25.71
CA SER A 125 2.69 -5.32 -27.03
C SER A 125 3.39 -3.97 -27.12
N HIS A 126 3.12 -3.04 -26.19
CA HIS A 126 3.71 -1.72 -26.11
C HIS A 126 4.79 -1.61 -25.01
N SER A 127 4.55 -2.19 -23.86
CA SER A 127 5.48 -2.24 -22.73
C SER A 127 5.04 -3.29 -21.70
N ARG A 128 5.98 -3.74 -20.87
CA ARG A 128 5.71 -4.67 -19.76
C ARG A 128 6.14 -4.09 -18.39
N GLY A 129 6.53 -2.79 -18.36
CA GLY A 129 6.89 -2.09 -17.12
C GLY A 129 8.41 -1.89 -16.93
N GLU A 130 9.23 -2.18 -17.94
CA GLU A 130 10.69 -2.04 -17.87
C GLU A 130 11.11 -0.60 -17.50
N GLY A 131 12.13 -0.48 -16.66
CA GLY A 131 12.69 0.82 -16.24
C GLY A 131 11.87 1.55 -15.18
N VAL A 132 10.80 0.95 -14.67
CA VAL A 132 9.92 1.52 -13.63
C VAL A 132 10.05 0.74 -12.34
N VAL A 133 10.01 1.42 -11.20
CA VAL A 133 10.01 0.84 -9.85
C VAL A 133 8.59 0.93 -9.25
N ILE A 134 8.03 -0.21 -8.87
CA ILE A 134 6.80 -0.27 -8.07
C ILE A 134 7.17 -0.60 -6.63
N ALA A 135 7.01 0.36 -5.74
CA ALA A 135 7.18 0.18 -4.32
C ALA A 135 5.87 -0.36 -3.69
N ILE A 136 5.94 -1.55 -3.12
CA ILE A 136 4.84 -2.19 -2.41
C ILE A 136 5.00 -1.87 -0.92
N VAL A 137 4.21 -0.92 -0.42
CA VAL A 137 4.22 -0.49 0.98
C VAL A 137 3.19 -1.34 1.74
N ASP A 138 3.67 -2.46 2.31
CA ASP A 138 2.80 -3.52 2.81
C ASP A 138 3.50 -4.41 3.85
N THR A 139 2.99 -5.62 4.08
CA THR A 139 3.49 -6.59 5.06
C THR A 139 4.84 -7.24 4.71
N GLY A 140 5.48 -6.81 3.62
CA GLY A 140 6.66 -7.44 3.04
C GLY A 140 6.28 -8.31 1.85
N ILE A 141 7.28 -8.95 1.23
CA ILE A 141 7.10 -9.84 0.08
C ILE A 141 7.86 -11.13 0.35
N ASP A 142 7.24 -12.28 0.12
CA ASP A 142 7.95 -13.55 0.23
C ASP A 142 8.91 -13.77 -0.94
N GLY A 143 10.18 -13.48 -0.68
CA GLY A 143 11.25 -13.60 -1.66
C GLY A 143 11.55 -15.05 -2.10
N LEU A 144 10.96 -16.07 -1.48
CA LEU A 144 11.09 -17.46 -1.95
C LEU A 144 10.15 -17.76 -3.12
N ARG A 145 9.18 -16.90 -3.39
CA ARG A 145 8.26 -17.06 -4.50
C ARG A 145 8.94 -16.81 -5.84
N PRO A 146 8.74 -17.70 -6.84
CA PRO A 146 9.36 -17.55 -8.16
C PRO A 146 8.82 -16.36 -8.97
N GLU A 147 7.66 -15.81 -8.59
CA GLU A 147 7.12 -14.56 -9.16
C GLU A 147 7.99 -13.34 -8.87
N PHE A 148 8.89 -13.42 -7.89
CA PHE A 148 9.74 -12.31 -7.43
C PHE A 148 11.23 -12.66 -7.55
N PRO A 149 11.75 -12.96 -8.76
CA PRO A 149 13.14 -13.34 -8.95
C PRO A 149 14.10 -12.19 -8.58
N HIS A 150 15.32 -12.53 -8.20
CA HIS A 150 16.31 -11.56 -7.69
C HIS A 150 16.56 -10.36 -8.62
N TYR A 151 16.54 -10.56 -9.92
CA TYR A 151 16.79 -9.49 -10.89
C TYR A 151 15.70 -8.41 -10.92
N LYS A 152 14.50 -8.70 -10.38
CA LYS A 152 13.39 -7.75 -10.25
C LYS A 152 13.38 -7.03 -8.90
N ARG A 153 14.21 -7.44 -7.95
CA ARG A 153 14.22 -6.89 -6.61
C ARG A 153 15.03 -5.61 -6.57
N HIS A 154 14.41 -4.52 -6.16
CA HIS A 154 15.12 -3.27 -5.99
C HIS A 154 16.08 -3.35 -4.79
N PRO A 155 17.36 -2.93 -4.94
CA PRO A 155 18.37 -3.09 -3.87
C PRO A 155 18.09 -2.23 -2.63
N ARG A 156 17.30 -1.16 -2.77
CA ARG A 156 16.87 -0.28 -1.67
C ARG A 156 15.52 -0.68 -1.08
N SER A 157 15.12 -1.96 -1.18
CA SER A 157 13.98 -2.48 -0.43
C SER A 157 14.17 -2.24 1.06
N TRP A 158 13.08 -1.89 1.76
CA TRP A 158 13.15 -1.35 3.12
C TRP A 158 12.38 -2.18 4.12
N ALA A 159 12.90 -2.29 5.34
CA ALA A 159 12.19 -2.80 6.51
C ALA A 159 12.73 -2.13 7.79
N ALA A 160 11.89 -2.00 8.81
CA ALA A 160 12.32 -1.51 10.12
C ALA A 160 13.19 -2.54 10.88
N ASN A 161 13.91 -2.10 11.91
CA ASN A 161 14.61 -2.96 12.87
C ASN A 161 15.63 -3.95 12.25
N GLY A 162 16.12 -3.71 11.03
CA GLY A 162 17.01 -4.65 10.33
C GLY A 162 16.31 -5.94 9.88
N GLU A 163 15.01 -5.97 9.84
CA GLU A 163 14.23 -7.08 9.29
C GLU A 163 14.49 -7.23 7.77
N ASP A 164 14.29 -8.43 7.26
CA ASP A 164 14.41 -8.67 5.81
C ASP A 164 13.14 -8.21 5.09
N PRO A 165 13.20 -7.21 4.18
CA PRO A 165 12.04 -6.78 3.41
C PRO A 165 11.46 -7.86 2.50
N TRP A 166 12.23 -8.90 2.20
CA TRP A 166 11.82 -10.03 1.37
C TRP A 166 11.29 -11.21 2.19
N THR A 167 10.76 -10.92 3.38
CA THR A 167 9.91 -11.81 4.17
C THR A 167 8.55 -11.15 4.39
N ASP A 168 7.49 -11.91 4.22
CA ASP A 168 6.11 -11.43 4.39
C ASP A 168 5.52 -12.00 5.68
N TRP A 169 5.18 -11.15 6.64
CA TRP A 169 4.71 -11.60 7.94
C TRP A 169 3.21 -11.98 7.94
N GLN A 170 2.47 -11.68 6.85
CA GLN A 170 1.03 -11.93 6.80
C GLN A 170 0.57 -12.55 5.47
N GLY A 171 1.27 -12.27 4.36
CA GLY A 171 0.95 -12.77 3.02
C GLY A 171 0.30 -11.75 2.08
N HIS A 172 -0.17 -10.64 2.63
CA HIS A 172 -0.89 -9.61 1.89
C HIS A 172 0.02 -8.83 0.94
N GLY A 173 1.23 -8.45 1.37
CA GLY A 173 2.17 -7.74 0.51
C GLY A 173 2.63 -8.58 -0.69
N SER A 174 2.80 -9.90 -0.50
CA SER A 174 3.06 -10.82 -1.61
C SER A 174 1.92 -10.86 -2.62
N MET A 175 0.66 -10.80 -2.17
CA MET A 175 -0.51 -10.69 -3.04
C MET A 175 -0.46 -9.38 -3.85
N CYS A 176 -0.27 -8.25 -3.20
CA CYS A 176 -0.20 -6.95 -3.87
C CYS A 176 0.95 -6.89 -4.88
N ALA A 177 2.13 -7.44 -4.53
CA ALA A 177 3.28 -7.52 -5.42
C ALA A 177 3.03 -8.41 -6.65
N ALA A 178 2.39 -9.57 -6.46
CA ALA A 178 2.05 -10.47 -7.56
C ALA A 178 1.08 -9.83 -8.54
N ILE A 179 0.06 -9.14 -8.04
CA ILE A 179 -0.92 -8.42 -8.88
C ILE A 179 -0.26 -7.28 -9.65
N ALA A 180 0.59 -6.49 -9.02
CA ALA A 180 1.25 -5.36 -9.67
C ALA A 180 2.26 -5.82 -10.72
N ALA A 181 3.16 -6.74 -10.34
CA ALA A 181 4.39 -7.01 -11.10
C ALA A 181 4.94 -8.44 -10.92
N GLY A 182 4.15 -9.42 -10.53
CA GLY A 182 4.59 -10.82 -10.56
C GLY A 182 5.05 -11.24 -11.95
N THR A 183 5.93 -12.25 -12.06
CA THR A 183 6.39 -12.75 -13.37
C THR A 183 6.47 -14.27 -13.42
N ARG A 184 6.15 -14.81 -14.58
CA ARG A 184 6.32 -16.25 -14.90
C ARG A 184 7.74 -16.62 -15.35
N SER A 185 8.60 -15.65 -15.57
CA SER A 185 9.90 -15.83 -16.23
C SER A 185 10.83 -16.82 -15.52
N GLN A 186 10.66 -17.09 -14.23
CA GLN A 186 11.44 -18.02 -13.43
C GLN A 186 10.58 -19.12 -12.78
N GLY A 187 9.46 -19.47 -13.44
CA GLY A 187 8.56 -20.53 -12.98
C GLY A 187 7.47 -20.05 -12.04
N GLY A 188 7.23 -18.75 -11.97
CA GLY A 188 6.05 -18.16 -11.31
C GLY A 188 4.76 -18.65 -11.95
N GLU A 189 3.68 -18.64 -11.18
CA GLU A 189 2.37 -19.08 -11.67
C GLU A 189 1.62 -17.98 -12.40
N PHE A 190 1.88 -16.72 -12.06
CA PHE A 190 1.18 -15.56 -12.62
C PHE A 190 2.14 -14.50 -13.16
N ASP A 191 1.72 -13.84 -14.24
CA ASP A 191 2.20 -12.51 -14.58
C ASP A 191 1.27 -11.48 -13.92
N GLY A 192 1.83 -10.44 -13.32
CA GLY A 192 1.09 -9.26 -12.86
C GLY A 192 0.80 -8.30 -14.01
N VAL A 193 0.21 -7.14 -13.70
CA VAL A 193 -0.13 -6.13 -14.73
C VAL A 193 1.11 -5.61 -15.45
N ALA A 194 2.22 -5.38 -14.73
CA ALA A 194 3.49 -4.91 -15.28
C ALA A 194 4.63 -5.89 -14.94
N PRO A 195 4.68 -7.07 -15.59
CA PRO A 195 5.50 -8.19 -15.14
C PRO A 195 7.01 -7.98 -15.27
N ASP A 196 7.47 -6.93 -15.95
CA ASP A 196 8.90 -6.60 -16.10
C ASP A 196 9.30 -5.33 -15.32
N ALA A 197 8.38 -4.72 -14.54
CA ALA A 197 8.71 -3.67 -13.60
C ALA A 197 9.58 -4.19 -12.44
N MET A 198 10.49 -3.35 -11.93
CA MET A 198 11.19 -3.65 -10.68
C MET A 198 10.26 -3.55 -9.48
N ILE A 199 10.45 -4.42 -8.51
CA ILE A 199 9.67 -4.42 -7.26
C ILE A 199 10.56 -3.94 -6.12
N MET A 200 10.11 -2.92 -5.40
CA MET A 200 10.71 -2.50 -4.14
C MET A 200 9.80 -2.95 -3.01
N SER A 201 10.27 -3.90 -2.22
CA SER A 201 9.55 -4.33 -1.01
C SER A 201 9.77 -3.30 0.09
N CYS A 202 8.69 -2.68 0.55
CA CYS A 202 8.68 -1.73 1.67
C CYS A 202 7.87 -2.38 2.81
N ARG A 203 8.54 -3.29 3.54
CA ARG A 203 7.93 -4.03 4.64
C ARG A 203 7.70 -3.12 5.83
N THR A 204 6.47 -3.04 6.30
CA THR A 204 6.06 -2.20 7.42
C THR A 204 5.08 -2.89 8.36
N HIS A 205 5.03 -2.44 9.61
CA HIS A 205 3.98 -2.71 10.58
C HIS A 205 2.99 -1.56 10.66
N PHE A 206 3.06 -0.62 9.68
CA PHE A 206 2.19 0.53 9.49
C PHE A 206 2.27 1.60 10.59
N TYR A 207 3.39 1.71 11.29
CA TYR A 207 3.66 2.85 12.15
C TYR A 207 3.96 4.10 11.34
N ASP A 208 3.54 5.25 11.84
CA ASP A 208 3.69 6.55 11.18
C ASP A 208 5.17 6.84 10.83
N THR A 209 6.09 6.55 11.76
CA THR A 209 7.53 6.72 11.52
C THR A 209 8.11 5.75 10.50
N GLU A 210 7.62 4.50 10.40
CA GLU A 210 8.03 3.56 9.35
C GLU A 210 7.58 4.04 7.97
N LEU A 211 6.33 4.48 7.87
CA LEU A 211 5.79 5.03 6.63
C LEU A 211 6.56 6.29 6.21
N ALA A 212 6.91 7.16 7.16
CA ALA A 212 7.74 8.32 6.87
C ALA A 212 9.12 7.92 6.34
N ALA A 213 9.80 6.93 6.95
CA ALA A 213 11.09 6.43 6.48
C ALA A 213 11.02 5.85 5.06
N ILE A 214 9.99 5.07 4.77
CA ILE A 214 9.75 4.53 3.44
C ILE A 214 9.57 5.66 2.43
N TYR A 215 8.75 6.66 2.73
CA TYR A 215 8.48 7.76 1.82
C TYR A 215 9.68 8.71 1.64
N ASP A 216 10.53 8.88 2.65
CA ASP A 216 11.83 9.57 2.50
C ASP A 216 12.75 8.81 1.53
N GLU A 217 12.76 7.47 1.57
CA GLU A 217 13.51 6.63 0.64
C GLU A 217 12.97 6.75 -0.79
N LEU A 218 11.64 6.70 -0.99
CA LEU A 218 11.02 6.89 -2.30
C LEU A 218 11.30 8.29 -2.86
N THR A 219 11.29 9.31 -2.00
CA THR A 219 11.66 10.69 -2.34
C THR A 219 13.10 10.78 -2.85
N SER A 220 14.03 10.11 -2.17
CA SER A 220 15.45 10.05 -2.59
C SER A 220 15.58 9.41 -3.96
N LEU A 221 14.94 8.26 -4.19
CA LEU A 221 14.95 7.58 -5.49
C LEU A 221 14.41 8.44 -6.63
N ALA A 222 13.28 9.12 -6.39
CA ALA A 222 12.70 10.00 -7.40
C ALA A 222 13.60 11.19 -7.72
N ARG A 223 14.26 11.77 -6.72
CA ARG A 223 15.25 12.85 -6.90
C ARG A 223 16.51 12.40 -7.64
N GLU A 224 16.87 11.13 -7.56
CA GLU A 224 17.95 10.51 -8.33
C GLU A 224 17.55 10.20 -9.78
N GLY A 225 16.28 10.45 -10.15
CA GLY A 225 15.76 10.30 -11.51
C GLY A 225 15.04 8.98 -11.78
N ALA A 226 14.79 8.16 -10.76
CA ALA A 226 14.00 6.94 -10.92
C ALA A 226 12.51 7.27 -11.11
N THR A 227 11.84 6.53 -11.98
CA THR A 227 10.38 6.55 -12.08
C THR A 227 9.81 5.61 -11.01
N VAL A 228 9.22 6.19 -9.96
CA VAL A 228 8.75 5.46 -8.77
C VAL A 228 7.24 5.57 -8.62
N ILE A 229 6.60 4.42 -8.43
CA ILE A 229 5.16 4.30 -8.14
C ILE A 229 5.02 3.64 -6.78
N ALA A 230 4.29 4.26 -5.86
CA ALA A 230 3.96 3.69 -4.56
C ALA A 230 2.56 3.07 -4.57
N SER A 231 2.47 1.76 -4.32
CA SER A 231 1.23 1.01 -4.15
C SER A 231 0.97 0.77 -2.67
N ASN A 232 -0.14 1.29 -2.15
CA ASN A 232 -0.46 1.31 -0.73
C ASN A 232 -1.82 0.68 -0.48
N SER A 233 -1.84 -0.39 0.30
CA SER A 233 -3.06 -1.13 0.63
C SER A 233 -3.30 -1.18 2.14
N PHE A 234 -3.23 0.00 2.76
CA PHE A 234 -3.45 0.20 4.20
C PHE A 234 -4.28 1.46 4.48
N GLY A 235 -4.76 1.62 5.70
CA GLY A 235 -5.54 2.78 6.11
C GLY A 235 -5.91 2.77 7.59
N VAL A 236 -7.13 3.14 7.92
CA VAL A 236 -7.68 3.06 9.28
C VAL A 236 -9.01 2.33 9.22
N GLN A 237 -9.06 1.16 9.83
CA GLN A 237 -10.29 0.37 9.92
C GLN A 237 -11.25 1.04 10.90
N SER A 238 -12.27 1.71 10.38
CA SER A 238 -13.23 2.45 11.18
C SER A 238 -14.58 2.54 10.46
N GLY A 239 -15.67 2.61 11.24
CA GLY A 239 -17.02 2.93 10.76
C GLY A 239 -17.28 4.43 10.65
N SER A 240 -16.34 5.29 11.05
CA SER A 240 -16.45 6.76 11.00
C SER A 240 -15.11 7.40 10.68
N PRO A 241 -15.09 8.66 10.17
CA PRO A 241 -13.85 9.36 9.84
C PRO A 241 -12.93 9.46 11.06
N PRO A 242 -11.71 8.88 11.02
CA PRO A 242 -10.74 9.08 12.09
C PRO A 242 -10.14 10.49 12.00
N PRO A 243 -9.66 11.06 13.13
CA PRO A 243 -8.92 12.31 13.10
C PRO A 243 -7.62 12.16 12.31
N VAL A 244 -7.20 13.24 11.66
CA VAL A 244 -5.84 13.32 11.09
C VAL A 244 -4.86 13.38 12.26
N PRO A 245 -3.82 12.52 12.32
CA PRO A 245 -2.82 12.59 13.38
C PRO A 245 -2.10 13.94 13.36
N ALA A 246 -2.18 14.69 14.45
CA ALA A 246 -1.68 16.07 14.51
C ALA A 246 -0.13 16.15 14.46
N ASP A 247 0.54 15.07 14.84
CA ASP A 247 1.99 14.94 14.94
C ASP A 247 2.56 13.93 13.94
N SER A 248 1.83 13.65 12.83
CA SER A 248 2.27 12.71 11.80
C SER A 248 3.57 13.16 11.13
N ASP A 249 4.51 12.23 10.99
CA ASP A 249 5.71 12.38 10.14
C ASP A 249 5.47 11.80 8.74
N PHE A 250 4.54 10.85 8.62
CA PHE A 250 4.15 10.25 7.34
C PHE A 250 3.49 11.25 6.39
N ILE A 251 2.59 12.11 6.88
CA ILE A 251 1.89 13.07 6.00
C ILE A 251 2.87 14.05 5.33
N PRO A 252 3.80 14.71 6.05
CA PRO A 252 4.83 15.52 5.40
C PRO A 252 5.76 14.72 4.48
N ALA A 253 6.10 13.46 4.82
CA ALA A 253 6.90 12.61 3.95
C ALA A 253 6.18 12.26 2.65
N LEU A 254 4.86 12.01 2.72
CA LEU A 254 4.00 11.81 1.56
C LEU A 254 3.96 13.07 0.66
N ASP A 255 3.87 14.25 1.26
CA ASP A 255 3.91 15.53 0.54
C ASP A 255 5.25 15.71 -0.20
N ASP A 256 6.36 15.45 0.47
CA ASP A 256 7.71 15.52 -0.09
C ASP A 256 7.89 14.55 -1.27
N ALA A 257 7.38 13.32 -1.15
CA ALA A 257 7.47 12.30 -2.18
C ALA A 257 6.63 12.67 -3.43
N ILE A 258 5.41 13.15 -3.22
CA ILE A 258 4.55 13.62 -4.32
C ILE A 258 5.21 14.82 -5.02
N ALA A 259 5.79 15.75 -4.27
CA ALA A 259 6.52 16.90 -4.82
C ALA A 259 7.79 16.47 -5.58
N ALA A 260 8.45 15.38 -5.18
CA ALA A 260 9.60 14.82 -5.88
C ALA A 260 9.23 14.04 -7.16
N GLY A 261 7.95 13.78 -7.41
CA GLY A 261 7.47 13.09 -8.60
C GLY A 261 7.09 11.61 -8.38
N VAL A 262 7.07 11.13 -7.14
CA VAL A 262 6.52 9.79 -6.84
C VAL A 262 5.03 9.77 -7.16
N ILE A 263 4.60 8.80 -7.95
CA ILE A 263 3.17 8.58 -8.24
C ILE A 263 2.59 7.65 -7.18
N VAL A 264 1.60 8.15 -6.45
CA VAL A 264 1.06 7.46 -5.29
C VAL A 264 -0.33 6.92 -5.56
N CYS A 265 -0.51 5.61 -5.35
CA CYS A 265 -1.79 4.91 -5.41
C CYS A 265 -2.18 4.39 -4.03
N PHE A 266 -3.45 4.54 -3.67
CA PHE A 266 -4.05 3.95 -2.48
C PHE A 266 -5.28 3.11 -2.82
N SER A 267 -5.45 2.01 -2.10
CA SER A 267 -6.75 1.33 -2.02
C SER A 267 -7.79 2.26 -1.39
N ALA A 268 -9.03 2.25 -1.88
CA ALA A 268 -10.07 3.13 -1.35
C ALA A 268 -10.48 2.79 0.10
N GLY A 269 -10.31 1.54 0.50
CA GLY A 269 -10.74 0.98 1.77
C GLY A 269 -11.89 -0.01 1.62
N ASN A 270 -12.07 -0.83 2.65
CA ASN A 270 -13.10 -1.88 2.68
C ASN A 270 -14.16 -1.58 3.75
N TYR A 271 -14.56 -0.31 3.89
CA TYR A 271 -15.30 0.19 5.06
C TYR A 271 -16.71 0.64 4.77
N HIS A 272 -17.20 0.56 3.52
CA HIS A 272 -18.53 1.08 3.17
C HIS A 272 -19.65 0.48 4.03
N HIS A 273 -19.66 -0.85 4.18
CA HIS A 273 -20.63 -1.54 5.03
C HIS A 273 -20.47 -1.20 6.53
N LEU A 274 -19.21 -1.01 7.00
CA LEU A 274 -18.95 -0.62 8.40
C LEU A 274 -19.42 0.81 8.69
N ALA A 275 -19.40 1.68 7.70
CA ALA A 275 -19.93 3.03 7.78
C ALA A 275 -21.48 3.11 7.67
N GLY A 276 -22.13 1.96 7.53
CA GLY A 276 -23.60 1.87 7.39
C GLY A 276 -24.09 1.98 5.94
N GLY A 277 -23.20 1.88 4.96
CA GLY A 277 -23.55 1.90 3.55
C GLY A 277 -24.24 0.63 3.08
N THR A 278 -25.12 0.76 2.09
CA THR A 278 -25.78 -0.38 1.44
C THR A 278 -25.00 -0.86 0.22
N PRO A 279 -25.11 -2.13 -0.19
CA PRO A 279 -24.32 -2.67 -1.31
C PRO A 279 -24.42 -1.85 -2.60
N ASP A 280 -25.60 -1.33 -2.93
CA ASP A 280 -25.83 -0.55 -4.16
C ASP A 280 -25.78 0.97 -3.92
N GLY A 281 -25.65 1.40 -2.66
CA GLY A 281 -25.59 2.81 -2.28
C GLY A 281 -24.24 3.45 -2.56
N HIS A 282 -24.22 4.78 -2.64
CA HIS A 282 -23.01 5.55 -2.74
C HIS A 282 -22.73 6.40 -1.47
N GLU A 283 -23.63 6.36 -0.53
CA GLU A 283 -23.50 7.01 0.78
C GLU A 283 -23.51 5.96 1.90
N PRO A 284 -22.87 6.24 3.05
CA PRO A 284 -22.09 7.46 3.36
C PRO A 284 -20.69 7.45 2.75
N ASN A 285 -20.01 8.63 2.77
CA ASN A 285 -18.59 8.70 2.51
C ASN A 285 -17.83 7.77 3.47
N SER A 286 -16.98 6.93 2.92
CA SER A 286 -16.17 5.95 3.65
C SER A 286 -14.71 5.89 3.17
N ILE A 287 -14.28 6.92 2.42
CA ILE A 287 -12.89 7.13 2.04
C ILE A 287 -12.26 8.11 3.02
N TRP A 288 -11.34 7.60 3.84
CA TRP A 288 -10.80 8.31 4.99
C TRP A 288 -9.39 8.85 4.76
N LEU A 289 -9.00 9.88 5.53
CA LEU A 289 -7.67 10.47 5.60
C LEU A 289 -7.07 10.79 4.22
N HIS A 290 -5.76 10.54 4.06
CA HIS A 290 -4.97 10.81 2.86
C HIS A 290 -5.57 10.23 1.57
N LYS A 291 -6.37 9.16 1.65
CA LYS A 291 -7.08 8.59 0.48
C LYS A 291 -8.11 9.54 -0.14
N GLY A 292 -8.58 10.53 0.62
CA GLY A 292 -9.44 11.60 0.12
C GLY A 292 -8.72 12.70 -0.64
N ARG A 293 -7.38 12.66 -0.75
CA ARG A 293 -6.55 13.70 -1.40
C ARG A 293 -6.72 13.68 -2.92
N SER A 294 -6.63 14.86 -3.52
CA SER A 294 -6.75 15.04 -4.98
C SER A 294 -5.45 14.76 -5.74
N ASP A 295 -4.30 14.72 -5.05
CA ASP A 295 -2.97 14.58 -5.61
C ASP A 295 -2.42 13.14 -5.61
N LEU A 296 -3.25 12.16 -5.26
CA LEU A 296 -2.97 10.74 -5.37
C LEU A 296 -4.15 9.98 -5.99
N LEU A 297 -3.90 8.76 -6.46
CA LEU A 297 -4.89 7.90 -7.09
C LEU A 297 -5.53 6.97 -6.04
N THR A 298 -6.85 6.99 -5.94
CA THR A 298 -7.60 6.13 -5.00
C THR A 298 -8.44 5.12 -5.78
N VAL A 299 -8.24 3.83 -5.49
CA VAL A 299 -8.76 2.72 -6.28
C VAL A 299 -9.78 1.91 -5.51
N GLY A 300 -11.04 1.89 -5.96
CA GLY A 300 -12.11 1.06 -5.44
C GLY A 300 -12.14 -0.35 -6.06
N ALA A 301 -13.12 -1.15 -5.68
CA ALA A 301 -13.27 -2.53 -6.15
C ALA A 301 -14.64 -2.81 -6.77
N ALA A 302 -14.62 -3.43 -7.96
CA ALA A 302 -15.76 -4.01 -8.64
C ALA A 302 -15.58 -5.51 -8.84
N LYS A 303 -16.68 -6.22 -9.07
CA LYS A 303 -16.66 -7.62 -9.49
C LYS A 303 -16.48 -7.75 -11.00
N PRO A 304 -16.13 -8.94 -11.50
CA PRO A 304 -16.01 -9.19 -12.95
C PRO A 304 -17.30 -8.92 -13.74
N ASP A 305 -18.47 -9.08 -13.13
CA ASP A 305 -19.76 -8.78 -13.73
C ASP A 305 -20.09 -7.28 -13.80
N GLY A 306 -19.22 -6.42 -13.27
CA GLY A 306 -19.37 -4.97 -13.22
C GLY A 306 -20.11 -4.47 -11.99
N SER A 307 -20.67 -5.33 -11.14
CA SER A 307 -21.27 -4.91 -9.88
C SER A 307 -20.20 -4.45 -8.86
N MET A 308 -20.59 -3.52 -8.00
CA MET A 308 -19.66 -3.02 -6.99
C MET A 308 -19.56 -3.99 -5.81
N TRP A 309 -18.37 -4.11 -5.22
CA TRP A 309 -18.25 -4.80 -3.97
C TRP A 309 -18.93 -4.00 -2.84
N TYR A 310 -19.68 -4.70 -1.97
CA TYR A 310 -20.41 -4.12 -0.85
C TYR A 310 -19.52 -3.41 0.16
N TYR A 311 -18.28 -3.87 0.31
CA TYR A 311 -17.28 -3.29 1.22
C TYR A 311 -16.51 -2.12 0.62
N SER A 312 -16.39 -2.05 -0.72
CA SER A 312 -15.56 -1.03 -1.37
C SER A 312 -15.96 0.37 -0.92
N SER A 313 -15.06 1.10 -0.31
CA SER A 313 -15.33 2.44 0.20
C SER A 313 -15.79 3.40 -0.88
N ARG A 314 -16.72 4.30 -0.51
CA ARG A 314 -17.38 5.27 -1.39
C ARG A 314 -16.95 6.68 -1.05
N GLY A 315 -16.91 7.52 -2.11
CA GLY A 315 -16.62 8.95 -1.97
C GLY A 315 -17.78 9.76 -1.34
N PRO A 316 -17.60 11.11 -1.35
CA PRO A 316 -16.66 11.85 -2.21
C PRO A 316 -15.18 11.78 -1.80
N GLY A 317 -14.83 11.34 -0.59
CA GLY A 317 -13.50 11.48 -0.01
C GLY A 317 -13.10 12.95 0.12
N GLN A 318 -12.48 13.31 1.22
CA GLN A 318 -11.99 14.68 1.41
C GLN A 318 -10.82 14.67 2.41
N PHE A 319 -9.81 15.45 2.14
CA PHE A 319 -8.70 15.69 3.04
C PHE A 319 -8.66 17.18 3.42
N PRO A 320 -8.51 17.54 4.71
CA PRO A 320 -8.47 18.93 5.15
C PRO A 320 -7.42 19.76 4.41
N GLY A 321 -7.80 20.95 3.94
CA GLY A 321 -6.90 21.86 3.25
C GLY A 321 -6.69 21.56 1.75
N GLN A 322 -7.23 20.46 1.22
CA GLN A 322 -7.20 20.16 -0.22
C GLN A 322 -8.58 20.28 -0.85
N PRO A 323 -8.68 20.88 -2.06
CA PRO A 323 -9.92 20.89 -2.80
C PRO A 323 -10.28 19.50 -3.32
N LEU A 324 -11.56 19.17 -3.32
CA LEU A 324 -12.07 18.01 -4.04
C LEU A 324 -12.12 18.35 -5.53
N THR A 325 -11.21 17.80 -6.33
CA THR A 325 -11.10 18.06 -7.76
C THR A 325 -11.76 17.01 -8.65
N SER A 326 -12.01 15.84 -8.10
CA SER A 326 -12.68 14.71 -8.77
C SER A 326 -13.42 13.86 -7.75
N PRO A 327 -14.48 13.14 -8.15
CA PRO A 327 -15.08 12.13 -7.28
C PRO A 327 -14.02 11.11 -6.86
N LYS A 328 -14.12 10.68 -5.59
CA LYS A 328 -13.39 9.51 -5.10
C LYS A 328 -14.35 8.32 -5.00
N PRO A 329 -13.86 7.09 -5.20
CA PRO A 329 -12.52 6.75 -5.70
C PRO A 329 -12.30 7.36 -7.10
N ASP A 330 -11.05 7.42 -7.59
CA ASP A 330 -10.76 7.90 -8.95
C ASP A 330 -11.25 6.90 -10.00
N LEU A 331 -11.11 5.61 -9.73
CA LEU A 331 -11.51 4.49 -10.58
C LEU A 331 -11.65 3.21 -9.73
N VAL A 332 -11.98 2.11 -10.38
CA VAL A 332 -12.04 0.79 -9.75
C VAL A 332 -11.24 -0.25 -10.52
N GLY A 333 -10.65 -1.20 -9.78
CA GLY A 333 -10.11 -2.44 -10.32
C GLY A 333 -11.12 -3.59 -10.17
N ILE A 334 -10.71 -4.78 -10.60
CA ILE A 334 -11.51 -6.00 -10.52
C ILE A 334 -10.96 -6.92 -9.43
N THR A 335 -11.86 -7.47 -8.63
CA THR A 335 -11.57 -8.59 -7.73
C THR A 335 -12.71 -9.60 -7.73
N PRO A 336 -12.42 -10.89 -8.04
CA PRO A 336 -13.47 -11.90 -8.19
C PRO A 336 -13.93 -12.46 -6.84
N PRO A 337 -15.17 -12.97 -6.71
CA PRO A 337 -15.69 -13.52 -5.45
C PRO A 337 -14.86 -14.65 -4.84
N PHE A 338 -14.27 -15.51 -5.69
CA PHE A 338 -13.31 -16.53 -5.30
C PHE A 338 -12.06 -16.36 -6.18
N GLY A 339 -11.13 -15.55 -5.68
CA GLY A 339 -9.96 -15.11 -6.42
C GLY A 339 -8.72 -15.93 -6.10
N ARG A 340 -8.16 -16.64 -7.12
CA ARG A 340 -6.92 -17.40 -6.99
C ARG A 340 -5.72 -16.51 -7.29
N VAL A 341 -4.84 -16.37 -6.31
CA VAL A 341 -3.69 -15.45 -6.36
C VAL A 341 -2.58 -15.92 -5.43
N VAL A 342 -1.38 -15.38 -5.59
CA VAL A 342 -0.30 -15.52 -4.58
C VAL A 342 -0.75 -14.90 -3.26
N TYR A 343 -0.55 -15.62 -2.15
CA TYR A 343 -0.78 -15.12 -0.80
C TYR A 343 0.30 -15.68 0.14
N GLY A 344 1.23 -14.84 0.55
CA GLY A 344 2.45 -15.28 1.24
C GLY A 344 3.24 -16.29 0.40
N SER A 345 3.63 -17.38 1.02
CA SER A 345 4.39 -18.46 0.36
C SER A 345 3.55 -19.39 -0.54
N ASN A 346 2.22 -19.20 -0.59
CA ASN A 346 1.30 -20.09 -1.29
C ASN A 346 0.57 -19.38 -2.43
N VAL A 347 -0.05 -20.17 -3.30
CA VAL A 347 -1.16 -19.73 -4.14
C VAL A 347 -2.44 -20.19 -3.47
N SER A 348 -3.34 -19.26 -3.22
CA SER A 348 -4.57 -19.49 -2.46
C SER A 348 -5.79 -18.91 -3.17
N VAL A 349 -6.96 -19.41 -2.83
CA VAL A 349 -8.24 -18.83 -3.24
C VAL A 349 -8.75 -17.97 -2.09
N LEU A 350 -8.96 -16.68 -2.33
CA LEU A 350 -9.51 -15.77 -1.34
C LEU A 350 -11.01 -15.60 -1.60
N LYS A 351 -11.82 -15.88 -0.57
CA LYS A 351 -13.25 -15.63 -0.59
C LYS A 351 -13.50 -14.12 -0.43
N ASP A 352 -14.58 -13.63 -1.03
CA ASP A 352 -14.97 -12.21 -1.08
C ASP A 352 -13.94 -11.31 -1.77
N GLY A 353 -13.11 -11.90 -2.61
CA GLY A 353 -12.11 -11.21 -3.43
C GLY A 353 -10.85 -10.82 -2.68
N TRP A 354 -10.11 -9.91 -3.28
CA TRP A 354 -8.82 -9.41 -2.78
C TRP A 354 -8.96 -8.02 -2.12
N GLY A 355 -10.18 -7.57 -1.86
CA GLY A 355 -10.46 -6.23 -1.38
C GLY A 355 -10.12 -5.13 -2.38
N THR A 356 -10.21 -3.90 -1.97
CA THR A 356 -9.62 -2.77 -2.69
C THR A 356 -8.09 -2.85 -2.71
N SER A 357 -7.52 -3.66 -1.80
CA SER A 357 -6.09 -4.00 -1.76
C SER A 357 -5.58 -4.70 -3.01
N GLY A 358 -6.40 -5.56 -3.63
CA GLY A 358 -6.05 -6.20 -4.90
C GLY A 358 -6.28 -5.30 -6.13
N CYS A 359 -7.02 -4.20 -5.97
CA CYS A 359 -7.31 -3.25 -7.04
C CYS A 359 -6.26 -2.15 -7.14
N CYS A 360 -5.72 -1.68 -6.02
CA CYS A 360 -4.66 -0.67 -5.99
C CYS A 360 -3.42 -1.09 -6.81
N PRO A 361 -2.86 -2.31 -6.64
CA PRO A 361 -1.70 -2.74 -7.42
C PRO A 361 -2.01 -2.91 -8.93
N GLN A 362 -3.26 -3.15 -9.35
CA GLN A 362 -3.63 -3.12 -10.76
C GLN A 362 -3.40 -1.72 -11.36
N ALA A 363 -3.80 -0.67 -10.65
CA ALA A 363 -3.58 0.70 -11.10
C ALA A 363 -2.10 1.09 -11.07
N ALA A 364 -1.33 0.64 -10.07
CA ALA A 364 0.11 0.85 -10.02
C ALA A 364 0.82 0.18 -11.20
N GLY A 365 0.43 -1.05 -11.56
CA GLY A 365 0.91 -1.74 -12.75
C GLY A 365 0.55 -1.02 -14.05
N LEU A 366 -0.70 -0.53 -14.19
CA LEU A 366 -1.09 0.29 -15.36
C LEU A 366 -0.21 1.53 -15.50
N ILE A 367 0.05 2.26 -14.42
CA ILE A 367 0.95 3.43 -14.45
C ILE A 367 2.35 3.02 -14.89
N ALA A 368 2.84 1.86 -14.44
CA ALA A 368 4.14 1.35 -14.85
C ALA A 368 4.19 1.04 -16.35
N LEU A 369 3.13 0.45 -16.92
CA LEU A 369 3.02 0.25 -18.37
C LEU A 369 3.09 1.56 -19.14
N LEU A 370 2.35 2.60 -18.71
CA LEU A 370 2.33 3.91 -19.36
C LEU A 370 3.72 4.58 -19.32
N GLN A 371 4.38 4.59 -18.17
CA GLN A 371 5.69 5.20 -18.02
C GLN A 371 6.79 4.43 -18.76
N SER A 372 6.72 3.09 -18.74
CA SER A 372 7.65 2.24 -19.48
C SER A 372 7.54 2.41 -21.00
N LYS A 373 6.31 2.56 -21.52
CA LYS A 373 6.11 2.89 -22.94
C LYS A 373 6.81 4.19 -23.31
N ARG A 374 6.64 5.26 -22.49
CA ARG A 374 7.32 6.54 -22.71
C ARG A 374 8.85 6.39 -22.71
N HIS A 375 9.39 5.61 -21.78
CA HIS A 375 10.84 5.33 -21.75
C HIS A 375 11.30 4.60 -23.02
N ALA A 376 10.53 3.61 -23.50
CA ALA A 376 10.86 2.85 -24.71
C ALA A 376 10.84 3.72 -25.99
N GLU A 377 10.07 4.78 -25.99
CA GLU A 377 9.92 5.75 -27.09
C GLU A 377 10.87 6.95 -26.97
N ASP A 378 11.80 6.95 -25.98
CA ASP A 378 12.68 8.09 -25.65
C ASP A 378 11.93 9.40 -25.36
N GLU A 379 10.69 9.28 -24.87
CA GLU A 379 9.82 10.40 -24.53
C GLU A 379 9.86 10.70 -23.02
N PRO A 380 9.70 11.97 -22.61
CA PRO A 380 9.69 12.30 -21.20
C PRO A 380 8.54 11.58 -20.47
N PRO A 381 8.75 11.20 -19.20
CA PRO A 381 7.70 10.55 -18.41
C PRO A 381 6.47 11.45 -18.30
N LEU A 382 5.30 10.84 -18.29
CA LEU A 382 4.05 11.57 -18.04
C LEU A 382 4.05 12.13 -16.63
N SER A 383 3.64 13.38 -16.49
CA SER A 383 3.38 13.96 -15.18
C SER A 383 2.19 13.26 -14.50
N ARG A 384 2.09 13.39 -13.18
CA ARG A 384 0.95 12.88 -12.41
C ARG A 384 -0.40 13.27 -13.03
N ASP A 385 -0.59 14.53 -13.37
CA ASP A 385 -1.86 15.03 -13.87
C ASP A 385 -2.19 14.47 -15.28
N GLN A 386 -1.17 14.29 -16.12
CA GLN A 386 -1.31 13.61 -17.42
C GLN A 386 -1.68 12.13 -17.23
N LEU A 387 -1.03 11.41 -16.32
CA LEU A 387 -1.35 10.02 -15.99
C LEU A 387 -2.80 9.88 -15.54
N PHE A 388 -3.23 10.72 -14.59
CA PHE A 388 -4.59 10.66 -14.06
C PHE A 388 -5.63 11.01 -15.14
N ASP A 389 -5.33 11.95 -16.05
CA ASP A 389 -6.20 12.28 -17.17
C ASP A 389 -6.31 11.10 -18.15
N VAL A 390 -5.19 10.50 -18.54
CA VAL A 390 -5.17 9.30 -19.42
C VAL A 390 -5.98 8.18 -18.80
N ILE A 391 -5.70 7.83 -17.54
CA ILE A 391 -6.37 6.73 -16.83
C ILE A 391 -7.88 6.97 -16.74
N ARG A 392 -8.31 8.17 -16.33
CA ARG A 392 -9.75 8.49 -16.28
C ARG A 392 -10.44 8.42 -17.63
N LYS A 393 -9.79 8.91 -18.69
CA LYS A 393 -10.36 8.92 -20.05
C LYS A 393 -10.37 7.55 -20.73
N SER A 394 -9.54 6.61 -20.27
CA SER A 394 -9.51 5.23 -20.77
C SER A 394 -10.38 4.27 -19.96
N SER A 395 -10.80 4.66 -18.75
CA SER A 395 -11.64 3.83 -17.90
C SER A 395 -13.03 3.56 -18.52
N VAL A 396 -13.53 2.34 -18.28
CA VAL A 396 -14.85 1.88 -18.78
C VAL A 396 -15.89 2.09 -17.70
N SER A 397 -16.89 2.93 -17.96
CA SER A 397 -18.00 3.15 -17.03
C SER A 397 -18.79 1.87 -16.79
N LEU A 398 -19.04 1.55 -15.53
CA LEU A 398 -19.89 0.42 -15.11
C LEU A 398 -21.34 0.81 -14.84
N GLY A 399 -21.69 2.10 -15.07
CA GLY A 399 -23.06 2.61 -14.90
C GLY A 399 -23.43 2.94 -13.44
N HIS A 400 -22.46 2.93 -12.50
CA HIS A 400 -22.68 3.30 -11.11
C HIS A 400 -22.46 4.79 -10.87
N HIS A 401 -22.85 5.26 -9.67
CA HIS A 401 -22.58 6.63 -9.25
C HIS A 401 -21.08 6.92 -9.18
N GLY A 402 -20.65 8.16 -9.49
CA GLY A 402 -19.26 8.56 -9.49
C GLY A 402 -18.54 8.33 -8.14
N HIS A 403 -19.26 8.48 -7.00
CA HIS A 403 -18.69 8.17 -5.68
C HIS A 403 -18.51 6.65 -5.42
N SER A 404 -19.05 5.80 -6.29
CA SER A 404 -18.85 4.34 -6.20
C SER A 404 -17.75 3.87 -7.13
N GLN A 405 -17.77 4.28 -8.40
CA GLN A 405 -16.89 3.75 -9.45
C GLN A 405 -15.81 4.74 -9.91
N GLY A 406 -15.86 6.02 -9.50
CA GLY A 406 -15.04 7.07 -10.10
C GLY A 406 -15.30 7.19 -11.61
N ALA A 407 -14.23 7.13 -12.40
CA ALA A 407 -14.31 7.10 -13.86
C ALA A 407 -14.79 5.75 -14.43
N GLY A 408 -14.77 4.69 -13.61
CA GLY A 408 -15.14 3.34 -14.00
C GLY A 408 -14.00 2.34 -13.80
N ARG A 409 -14.11 1.18 -14.43
CA ARG A 409 -13.09 0.12 -14.41
C ARG A 409 -11.86 0.54 -15.20
N LEU A 410 -10.66 0.33 -14.64
CA LEU A 410 -9.41 0.55 -15.35
C LEU A 410 -9.31 -0.34 -16.62
N ASP A 411 -8.66 0.16 -17.66
CA ASP A 411 -8.44 -0.52 -18.93
C ASP A 411 -7.03 -0.22 -19.44
N CYS A 412 -6.16 -1.24 -19.39
CA CYS A 412 -4.75 -1.08 -19.71
C CYS A 412 -4.54 -0.88 -21.22
N GLU A 413 -5.26 -1.61 -22.07
CA GLU A 413 -5.15 -1.51 -23.53
C GLU A 413 -5.59 -0.10 -23.99
N ALA A 414 -6.77 0.34 -23.54
CA ALA A 414 -7.27 1.66 -23.88
C ALA A 414 -6.36 2.79 -23.40
N ALA A 415 -5.70 2.61 -22.25
CA ALA A 415 -4.78 3.60 -21.68
C ALA A 415 -3.48 3.70 -22.49
N VAL A 416 -2.81 2.58 -22.80
CA VAL A 416 -1.56 2.58 -23.56
C VAL A 416 -1.74 3.04 -25.01
N ASN A 417 -2.92 2.82 -25.60
CA ASN A 417 -3.26 3.31 -26.93
C ASN A 417 -3.59 4.82 -26.97
N ARG A 418 -3.71 5.46 -25.82
CA ARG A 418 -4.02 6.91 -25.71
C ARG A 418 -2.78 7.80 -25.63
N ILE A 419 -1.63 7.23 -25.36
CA ILE A 419 -0.34 7.94 -25.27
C ILE A 419 0.61 7.59 -26.39
#